data_491d693073eb764ed92acc3a41de9085
#
_entry.id   491d693073eb764ed92acc3a41de9085
#
_cell.length_a   1.000
_cell.length_b   1.000
_cell.length_c   1.000
_cell.angle_alpha   90.00
_cell.angle_beta   90.00
_cell.angle_gamma   90.00
#
_symmetry.space_group_name_H-M   'P 1'
#
loop_
_entity.id
_entity.type
_entity.pdbx_description
1 polymer ?
#
loop_
_entity_poly.entity_id
_entity_poly.type
_entity_poly.pdbx_seq_one_letter_code
_entity_poly.pdbx_strand_id
1 'polypeptide(L)'
;ESRVSPKGGITALTLPSDSSNLFEDLSSLTGIEDTEFDTSNVTNMSSMFAGCRSLKDLDLSSFDTSNVTDMSSMFFDCSSLKDLDLSSFNTGNVTNMANMFNSCFSLTNVILTSFDTTSTASMADMFHDCTSLQTLDLSSFETPCLDDMHNMFANCGSLTKLDLSGFDTSGVSYGLCNKMFCGCFSLNTVNLSKDFFKGDMSGSC
;
A
#
# COMPACT_ATOMS: atom_id res chain seq x y z
N GLU A 1 -16.00 -16.40 27.75
CA GLU A 1 -16.44 -16.96 26.47
C GLU A 1 -15.22 -17.60 25.84
N SER A 2 -15.34 -18.87 25.56
CA SER A 2 -14.24 -19.81 25.38
C SER A 2 -13.60 -19.63 23.99
N ARG A 3 -12.35 -19.14 23.97
CA ARG A 3 -11.46 -19.34 22.83
C ARG A 3 -11.20 -20.84 22.68
N VAL A 4 -11.70 -21.44 21.64
CA VAL A 4 -11.32 -22.80 21.24
C VAL A 4 -10.05 -22.67 20.41
N SER A 5 -8.88 -22.93 21.02
CA SER A 5 -7.67 -23.20 20.26
C SER A 5 -7.86 -24.50 19.49
N PRO A 6 -7.59 -24.58 18.20
CA PRO A 6 -7.60 -25.84 17.47
C PRO A 6 -6.41 -26.68 17.95
N LYS A 7 -6.67 -27.65 18.78
CA LYS A 7 -5.74 -28.74 19.10
C LYS A 7 -5.83 -29.81 18.00
N GLY A 8 -4.95 -29.68 17.04
CA GLY A 8 -4.77 -30.68 15.98
C GLY A 8 -4.04 -29.96 14.85
N GLY A 9 -2.86 -30.42 14.46
CA GLY A 9 -2.02 -29.77 13.46
C GLY A 9 -2.81 -29.42 12.21
N ILE A 10 -3.30 -28.18 12.14
CA ILE A 10 -3.85 -27.61 10.93
C ILE A 10 -2.65 -27.33 10.05
N THR A 11 -2.53 -28.08 8.98
CA THR A 11 -1.64 -27.71 7.89
C THR A 11 -2.13 -26.37 7.37
N ALA A 12 -1.23 -25.39 7.29
CA ALA A 12 -1.52 -24.06 6.73
C ALA A 12 -2.29 -24.22 5.41
N LEU A 13 -3.28 -23.36 5.20
CA LEU A 13 -4.02 -23.35 3.94
C LEU A 13 -3.13 -22.75 2.86
N THR A 14 -2.64 -23.59 1.95
CA THR A 14 -1.81 -23.11 0.81
C THR A 14 -2.67 -22.34 -0.17
N LEU A 15 -2.31 -21.10 -0.41
CA LEU A 15 -2.99 -20.25 -1.39
C LEU A 15 -2.44 -20.48 -2.82
N PRO A 16 -3.29 -20.31 -3.85
CA PRO A 16 -2.84 -20.39 -5.25
C PRO A 16 -1.86 -19.26 -5.58
N SER A 17 -1.06 -19.46 -6.63
CA SER A 17 -0.08 -18.44 -7.09
C SER A 17 -0.76 -17.11 -7.47
N ASP A 18 -1.95 -17.18 -8.05
CA ASP A 18 -2.84 -16.04 -8.25
C ASP A 18 -3.90 -16.06 -7.14
N SER A 19 -3.71 -15.20 -6.15
CA SER A 19 -4.62 -14.98 -5.03
C SER A 19 -5.27 -13.60 -5.10
N SER A 20 -5.30 -13.02 -6.31
CA SER A 20 -6.02 -11.76 -6.55
C SER A 20 -7.50 -11.89 -6.20
N ASN A 21 -8.08 -10.82 -5.68
CA ASN A 21 -9.50 -10.72 -5.33
C ASN A 21 -10.02 -11.77 -4.31
N LEU A 22 -9.15 -12.49 -3.59
CA LEU A 22 -9.55 -13.63 -2.75
C LEU A 22 -10.63 -13.28 -1.71
N PHE A 23 -10.57 -12.08 -1.13
CA PHE A 23 -11.53 -11.56 -0.15
C PHE A 23 -12.24 -10.29 -0.66
N GLU A 24 -12.17 -10.01 -1.96
CA GLU A 24 -12.74 -8.80 -2.55
C GLU A 24 -14.23 -8.63 -2.22
N ASP A 25 -14.64 -7.39 -1.91
CA ASP A 25 -16.01 -6.99 -1.61
C ASP A 25 -16.67 -7.70 -0.42
N LEU A 26 -15.91 -8.37 0.44
CA LEU A 26 -16.44 -8.88 1.71
C LEU A 26 -16.67 -7.71 2.69
N SER A 27 -17.63 -6.86 2.36
CA SER A 27 -17.88 -5.58 3.05
C SER A 27 -18.24 -5.72 4.53
N SER A 28 -18.65 -6.91 5.00
CA SER A 28 -18.94 -7.22 6.39
C SER A 28 -17.77 -7.88 7.12
N LEU A 29 -16.67 -8.19 6.43
CA LEU A 29 -15.48 -8.80 7.03
C LEU A 29 -14.85 -7.82 8.02
N THR A 30 -14.66 -8.22 9.28
CA THR A 30 -14.08 -7.38 10.33
C THR A 30 -12.64 -7.75 10.68
N GLY A 31 -12.19 -8.93 10.32
CA GLY A 31 -10.84 -9.47 10.53
C GLY A 31 -10.77 -10.91 10.07
N ILE A 32 -9.58 -11.47 10.04
CA ILE A 32 -9.31 -12.88 9.77
C ILE A 32 -8.73 -13.47 11.05
N GLU A 33 -9.38 -14.52 11.58
CA GLU A 33 -8.98 -15.13 12.84
C GLU A 33 -8.20 -16.43 12.61
N ASP A 34 -7.08 -16.58 13.32
CA ASP A 34 -6.33 -17.83 13.58
C ASP A 34 -6.10 -18.74 12.34
N THR A 35 -6.07 -18.18 11.15
CA THR A 35 -5.84 -18.96 9.93
C THR A 35 -4.41 -18.76 9.47
N GLU A 36 -3.60 -19.81 9.52
CA GLU A 36 -2.29 -19.81 8.90
C GLU A 36 -2.47 -20.03 7.39
N PHE A 37 -2.11 -19.00 6.61
CA PHE A 37 -2.00 -19.11 5.16
C PHE A 37 -0.56 -19.40 4.78
N ASP A 38 -0.36 -20.43 3.96
CA ASP A 38 0.89 -20.60 3.24
C ASP A 38 0.80 -19.80 1.93
N THR A 39 1.48 -18.66 1.93
CA THR A 39 1.53 -17.73 0.79
C THR A 39 2.84 -17.82 0.01
N SER A 40 3.70 -18.79 0.32
CA SER A 40 5.05 -18.92 -0.26
C SER A 40 5.09 -19.06 -1.78
N ASN A 41 3.99 -19.50 -2.40
CA ASN A 41 3.87 -19.63 -3.86
C ASN A 41 3.05 -18.50 -4.51
N VAL A 42 2.59 -17.52 -3.72
CA VAL A 42 1.75 -16.44 -4.26
C VAL A 42 2.62 -15.43 -5.02
N THR A 43 2.20 -15.13 -6.23
CA THR A 43 2.85 -14.13 -7.10
C THR A 43 1.99 -12.91 -7.35
N ASN A 44 0.66 -13.02 -7.15
CA ASN A 44 -0.31 -11.95 -7.35
C ASN A 44 -1.24 -11.85 -6.14
N MET A 45 -1.22 -10.69 -5.45
CA MET A 45 -2.09 -10.34 -4.33
C MET A 45 -2.97 -9.11 -4.65
N SER A 46 -3.11 -8.75 -5.95
CA SER A 46 -3.89 -7.58 -6.33
C SER A 46 -5.35 -7.70 -5.86
N SER A 47 -5.89 -6.61 -5.33
CA SER A 47 -7.27 -6.53 -4.82
C SER A 47 -7.63 -7.57 -3.73
N MET A 48 -6.66 -8.23 -3.09
CA MET A 48 -6.94 -9.35 -2.19
C MET A 48 -7.98 -9.02 -1.10
N PHE A 49 -7.96 -7.80 -0.57
CA PHE A 49 -8.90 -7.31 0.45
C PHE A 49 -9.70 -6.09 -0.04
N ALA A 50 -9.70 -5.81 -1.34
CA ALA A 50 -10.40 -4.64 -1.88
C ALA A 50 -11.89 -4.65 -1.50
N GLY A 51 -12.42 -3.50 -1.08
CA GLY A 51 -13.82 -3.38 -0.69
C GLY A 51 -14.19 -4.02 0.66
N CYS A 52 -13.23 -4.48 1.46
CA CYS A 52 -13.47 -4.96 2.82
C CYS A 52 -13.73 -3.79 3.79
N ARG A 53 -14.86 -3.10 3.61
CA ARG A 53 -15.16 -1.83 4.26
C ARG A 53 -15.30 -1.89 5.78
N SER A 54 -15.60 -3.04 6.35
CA SER A 54 -15.71 -3.23 7.81
C SER A 54 -14.42 -3.76 8.46
N LEU A 55 -13.37 -4.01 7.67
CA LEU A 55 -12.11 -4.55 8.14
C LEU A 55 -11.43 -3.55 9.08
N LYS A 56 -11.10 -3.99 10.30
CA LYS A 56 -10.51 -3.15 11.34
C LYS A 56 -9.16 -3.62 11.80
N ASP A 57 -9.04 -4.93 11.96
CA ASP A 57 -7.86 -5.60 12.46
C ASP A 57 -7.46 -6.68 11.47
N LEU A 58 -6.21 -6.68 11.04
CA LEU A 58 -5.68 -7.64 10.08
C LEU A 58 -4.23 -7.95 10.44
N ASP A 59 -3.97 -9.18 10.86
CA ASP A 59 -2.62 -9.68 11.10
C ASP A 59 -2.13 -10.42 9.86
N LEU A 60 -1.11 -9.88 9.22
CA LEU A 60 -0.46 -10.43 8.02
C LEU A 60 0.99 -10.85 8.32
N SER A 61 1.37 -10.98 9.58
CA SER A 61 2.75 -11.27 9.98
C SER A 61 3.26 -12.63 9.49
N SER A 62 2.34 -13.56 9.18
CA SER A 62 2.66 -14.87 8.61
C SER A 62 2.79 -14.90 7.08
N PHE A 63 2.44 -13.80 6.38
CA PHE A 63 2.49 -13.76 4.93
C PHE A 63 3.91 -13.74 4.42
N ASP A 64 4.26 -14.74 3.62
CA ASP A 64 5.47 -14.71 2.78
C ASP A 64 5.13 -14.02 1.44
N THR A 65 5.67 -12.83 1.25
CA THR A 65 5.43 -12.01 0.06
C THR A 65 6.64 -11.99 -0.89
N SER A 66 7.64 -12.83 -0.62
CA SER A 66 8.93 -12.81 -1.35
C SER A 66 8.81 -13.08 -2.86
N ASN A 67 7.75 -13.76 -3.29
CA ASN A 67 7.47 -14.06 -4.69
C ASN A 67 6.42 -13.15 -5.33
N VAL A 68 5.84 -12.20 -4.56
CA VAL A 68 4.77 -11.34 -5.07
C VAL A 68 5.30 -10.25 -5.99
N THR A 69 4.67 -10.11 -7.13
CA THR A 69 5.01 -9.09 -8.15
C THR A 69 3.93 -8.01 -8.30
N ASP A 70 2.69 -8.29 -7.89
CA ASP A 70 1.58 -7.34 -7.96
C ASP A 70 0.82 -7.27 -6.62
N MET A 71 0.79 -6.07 -6.02
CA MET A 71 0.04 -5.72 -4.83
C MET A 71 -0.95 -4.57 -5.09
N SER A 72 -1.27 -4.30 -6.36
CA SER A 72 -2.20 -3.23 -6.72
C SER A 72 -3.55 -3.41 -6.07
N SER A 73 -4.12 -2.32 -5.55
CA SER A 73 -5.44 -2.30 -4.91
C SER A 73 -5.61 -3.28 -3.73
N MET A 74 -4.53 -3.82 -3.15
CA MET A 74 -4.64 -4.90 -2.14
C MET A 74 -5.57 -4.54 -0.98
N PHE A 75 -5.60 -3.27 -0.55
CA PHE A 75 -6.47 -2.74 0.52
C PHE A 75 -7.37 -1.60 0.02
N PHE A 76 -7.65 -1.54 -1.29
CA PHE A 76 -8.53 -0.52 -1.87
C PHE A 76 -9.87 -0.50 -1.14
N ASP A 77 -10.35 0.70 -0.74
CA ASP A 77 -11.63 0.91 -0.03
C ASP A 77 -11.80 0.06 1.25
N CYS A 78 -10.69 -0.24 1.95
CA CYS A 78 -10.73 -0.74 3.33
C CYS A 78 -11.02 0.43 4.29
N SER A 79 -12.20 1.01 4.16
CA SER A 79 -12.54 2.32 4.73
C SER A 79 -12.61 2.39 6.25
N SER A 80 -12.69 1.24 6.96
CA SER A 80 -12.65 1.17 8.43
C SER A 80 -11.28 0.81 9.01
N LEU A 81 -10.29 0.47 8.16
CA LEU A 81 -8.96 0.08 8.58
C LEU A 81 -8.21 1.29 9.15
N LYS A 82 -7.72 1.18 10.39
CA LYS A 82 -7.07 2.30 11.09
C LYS A 82 -5.56 2.15 11.18
N ASP A 83 -5.12 0.97 11.55
CA ASP A 83 -3.72 0.65 11.78
C ASP A 83 -3.39 -0.62 10.98
N LEU A 84 -2.26 -0.61 10.29
CA LEU A 84 -1.80 -1.76 9.51
C LEU A 84 -0.29 -1.91 9.62
N ASP A 85 0.15 -3.05 10.10
CA ASP A 85 1.57 -3.40 10.17
C ASP A 85 1.94 -4.33 9.00
N LEU A 86 2.77 -3.83 8.09
CA LEU A 86 3.32 -4.57 6.96
C LEU A 86 4.84 -4.73 7.07
N SER A 87 5.40 -4.65 8.29
CA SER A 87 6.84 -4.77 8.53
C SER A 87 7.42 -6.15 8.17
N SER A 88 6.56 -7.18 8.04
CA SER A 88 6.94 -8.52 7.58
C SER A 88 7.03 -8.65 6.06
N PHE A 89 6.50 -7.68 5.29
CA PHE A 89 6.44 -7.80 3.84
C PHE A 89 7.80 -7.63 3.19
N ASN A 90 8.12 -8.55 2.28
CA ASN A 90 9.23 -8.44 1.34
C ASN A 90 8.68 -7.99 -0.01
N THR A 91 8.99 -6.75 -0.41
CA THR A 91 8.44 -6.14 -1.62
C THR A 91 9.45 -5.97 -2.75
N GLY A 92 10.65 -6.53 -2.63
CA GLY A 92 11.73 -6.35 -3.61
C GLY A 92 11.40 -6.82 -5.04
N ASN A 93 10.42 -7.72 -5.20
CA ASN A 93 9.94 -8.17 -6.50
C ASN A 93 8.66 -7.46 -6.96
N VAL A 94 8.08 -6.57 -6.15
CA VAL A 94 6.80 -5.93 -6.48
C VAL A 94 7.01 -4.80 -7.49
N THR A 95 6.37 -4.93 -8.64
CA THR A 95 6.43 -3.94 -9.71
C THR A 95 5.24 -2.99 -9.73
N ASN A 96 4.13 -3.38 -9.10
CA ASN A 96 2.89 -2.60 -9.11
C ASN A 96 2.29 -2.49 -7.69
N MET A 97 2.20 -1.25 -7.18
CA MET A 97 1.57 -0.88 -5.90
C MET A 97 0.45 0.16 -6.11
N ALA A 98 -0.03 0.33 -7.35
CA ALA A 98 -1.08 1.30 -7.66
C ALA A 98 -2.34 1.04 -6.83
N ASN A 99 -2.95 2.10 -6.29
CA ASN A 99 -4.18 2.05 -5.49
C ASN A 99 -4.09 1.21 -4.20
N MET A 100 -2.91 0.81 -3.73
CA MET A 100 -2.79 -0.17 -2.65
C MET A 100 -3.59 0.20 -1.40
N PHE A 101 -3.64 1.48 -1.02
CA PHE A 101 -4.39 2.00 0.12
C PHE A 101 -5.44 3.05 -0.29
N ASN A 102 -5.78 3.13 -1.58
CA ASN A 102 -6.74 4.12 -2.06
C ASN A 102 -8.09 3.98 -1.33
N SER A 103 -8.66 5.10 -0.89
CA SER A 103 -9.93 5.17 -0.15
C SER A 103 -9.91 4.48 1.23
N CYS A 104 -8.73 4.30 1.83
CA CYS A 104 -8.60 3.92 3.22
C CYS A 104 -8.85 5.14 4.14
N PHE A 105 -10.10 5.64 4.16
CA PHE A 105 -10.47 6.91 4.80
C PHE A 105 -10.10 6.98 6.29
N SER A 106 -10.13 5.86 7.01
CA SER A 106 -9.86 5.79 8.45
C SER A 106 -8.39 5.51 8.79
N LEU A 107 -7.52 5.26 7.78
CA LEU A 107 -6.13 4.87 8.01
C LEU A 107 -5.38 6.01 8.69
N THR A 108 -4.89 5.74 9.90
CA THR A 108 -4.14 6.70 10.73
C THR A 108 -2.67 6.33 10.81
N ASN A 109 -2.35 5.04 10.72
CA ASN A 109 -1.00 4.53 10.81
C ASN A 109 -0.79 3.32 9.90
N VAL A 110 0.29 3.33 9.13
CA VAL A 110 0.75 2.19 8.33
C VAL A 110 2.26 2.06 8.46
N ILE A 111 2.74 0.84 8.75
CA ILE A 111 4.17 0.56 8.90
C ILE A 111 4.69 -0.07 7.61
N LEU A 112 5.57 0.65 6.91
CA LEU A 112 6.15 0.30 5.61
C LEU A 112 7.69 0.23 5.66
N THR A 113 8.28 0.12 6.83
CA THR A 113 9.74 0.24 7.03
C THR A 113 10.56 -0.86 6.35
N SER A 114 9.93 -1.98 5.98
CA SER A 114 10.55 -3.09 5.23
C SER A 114 10.39 -2.98 3.72
N PHE A 115 9.63 -1.98 3.23
CA PHE A 115 9.35 -1.88 1.80
C PHE A 115 10.62 -1.55 1.01
N ASP A 116 10.97 -2.47 0.11
CA ASP A 116 11.93 -2.25 -0.96
C ASP A 116 11.14 -1.90 -2.23
N THR A 117 11.28 -0.68 -2.71
CA THR A 117 10.54 -0.15 -3.87
C THR A 117 11.41 -0.01 -5.11
N THR A 118 12.60 -0.60 -5.10
CA THR A 118 13.58 -0.46 -6.19
C THR A 118 13.12 -1.08 -7.51
N SER A 119 12.18 -2.06 -7.47
CA SER A 119 11.58 -2.68 -8.65
C SER A 119 10.23 -2.06 -9.04
N THR A 120 9.68 -1.14 -8.23
CA THR A 120 8.31 -0.66 -8.40
C THR A 120 8.21 0.36 -9.52
N ALA A 121 7.36 0.07 -10.51
CA ALA A 121 7.09 0.93 -11.65
C ALA A 121 5.87 1.83 -11.44
N SER A 122 4.85 1.37 -10.72
CA SER A 122 3.65 2.19 -10.46
C SER A 122 3.31 2.27 -8.98
N MET A 123 3.10 3.50 -8.51
CA MET A 123 2.53 3.89 -7.21
C MET A 123 1.35 4.86 -7.40
N ALA A 124 0.71 4.83 -8.57
CA ALA A 124 -0.43 5.69 -8.90
C ALA A 124 -1.55 5.52 -7.86
N ASP A 125 -2.10 6.62 -7.36
CA ASP A 125 -3.20 6.62 -6.38
C ASP A 125 -2.92 5.83 -5.08
N MET A 126 -1.66 5.48 -4.74
CA MET A 126 -1.34 4.54 -3.66
C MET A 126 -1.96 4.93 -2.31
N PHE A 127 -2.01 6.22 -1.97
CA PHE A 127 -2.62 6.76 -0.75
C PHE A 127 -3.76 7.73 -1.05
N HIS A 128 -4.32 7.70 -2.27
CA HIS A 128 -5.42 8.59 -2.63
C HIS A 128 -6.59 8.42 -1.65
N ASP A 129 -7.17 9.54 -1.18
CA ASP A 129 -8.26 9.55 -0.21
C ASP A 129 -7.94 8.95 1.18
N CYS A 130 -6.67 8.82 1.58
CA CYS A 130 -6.30 8.50 2.96
C CYS A 130 -6.49 9.73 3.87
N THR A 131 -7.73 10.16 4.03
CA THR A 131 -8.07 11.46 4.62
C THR A 131 -7.69 11.61 6.10
N SER A 132 -7.54 10.51 6.84
CA SER A 132 -7.16 10.50 8.26
C SER A 132 -5.65 10.36 8.50
N LEU A 133 -4.86 10.10 7.47
CA LEU A 133 -3.41 9.86 7.58
C LEU A 133 -2.70 11.18 7.94
N GLN A 134 -2.06 11.24 9.12
CA GLN A 134 -1.40 12.46 9.61
C GLN A 134 0.10 12.46 9.36
N THR A 135 0.71 11.28 9.44
CA THR A 135 2.15 11.06 9.23
C THR A 135 2.34 9.80 8.39
N LEU A 136 3.38 9.80 7.57
CA LEU A 136 3.74 8.66 6.74
C LEU A 136 5.26 8.59 6.65
N ASP A 137 5.85 7.46 7.03
CA ASP A 137 7.28 7.21 6.93
C ASP A 137 7.56 6.45 5.62
N LEU A 138 8.23 7.13 4.68
CA LEU A 138 8.68 6.60 3.41
C LEU A 138 10.21 6.57 3.31
N SER A 139 10.90 6.58 4.43
CA SER A 139 12.38 6.66 4.47
C SER A 139 13.08 5.45 3.83
N SER A 140 12.36 4.31 3.70
CA SER A 140 12.85 3.12 3.00
C SER A 140 12.63 3.17 1.48
N PHE A 141 11.87 4.15 0.96
CA PHE A 141 11.50 4.18 -0.45
C PHE A 141 12.64 4.73 -1.30
N GLU A 142 13.10 3.89 -2.24
CA GLU A 142 13.98 4.26 -3.34
C GLU A 142 13.29 3.88 -4.65
N THR A 143 13.18 4.78 -5.61
CA THR A 143 12.26 4.63 -6.75
C THR A 143 12.92 4.73 -8.13
N PRO A 144 14.04 4.01 -8.39
CA PRO A 144 14.77 4.15 -9.65
C PRO A 144 14.01 3.65 -10.89
N CYS A 145 12.97 2.83 -10.68
CA CYS A 145 12.15 2.25 -11.75
C CYS A 145 10.76 2.90 -11.85
N LEU A 146 10.46 3.92 -11.02
CA LEU A 146 9.14 4.53 -10.97
C LEU A 146 8.84 5.33 -12.25
N ASP A 147 7.72 5.01 -12.88
CA ASP A 147 7.23 5.72 -14.07
C ASP A 147 5.86 6.36 -13.88
N ASP A 148 5.07 5.90 -12.89
CA ASP A 148 3.74 6.42 -12.61
C ASP A 148 3.49 6.63 -11.11
N MET A 149 3.19 7.88 -10.71
CA MET A 149 2.88 8.30 -9.34
C MET A 149 1.73 9.34 -9.29
N HIS A 150 0.86 9.36 -10.34
CA HIS A 150 -0.22 10.33 -10.36
C HIS A 150 -1.16 10.15 -9.17
N ASN A 151 -1.69 11.25 -8.63
CA ASN A 151 -2.58 11.31 -7.47
C ASN A 151 -2.05 10.60 -6.20
N MET A 152 -0.77 10.20 -6.11
CA MET A 152 -0.27 9.28 -5.07
C MET A 152 -0.71 9.66 -3.65
N PHE A 153 -0.78 10.96 -3.33
CA PHE A 153 -1.22 11.47 -2.02
C PHE A 153 -2.46 12.37 -2.14
N ALA A 154 -3.17 12.35 -3.27
CA ALA A 154 -4.31 13.23 -3.45
C ALA A 154 -5.36 12.99 -2.37
N ASN A 155 -5.92 14.10 -1.84
CA ASN A 155 -6.89 14.12 -0.76
C ASN A 155 -6.40 13.56 0.60
N CYS A 156 -5.09 13.42 0.84
CA CYS A 156 -4.56 13.16 2.18
C CYS A 156 -4.68 14.43 3.04
N GLY A 157 -5.92 14.83 3.34
CA GLY A 157 -6.24 16.13 3.95
C GLY A 157 -5.65 16.38 5.33
N SER A 158 -5.33 15.32 6.09
CA SER A 158 -4.73 15.40 7.43
C SER A 158 -3.21 15.32 7.44
N LEU A 159 -2.58 14.98 6.31
CA LEU A 159 -1.14 14.81 6.22
C LEU A 159 -0.42 16.15 6.41
N THR A 160 0.49 16.22 7.38
CA THR A 160 1.14 17.49 7.77
C THR A 160 2.56 17.63 7.22
N LYS A 161 3.26 16.52 7.09
CA LYS A 161 4.65 16.48 6.62
C LYS A 161 4.87 15.25 5.75
N LEU A 162 5.72 15.40 4.73
CA LEU A 162 6.09 14.31 3.84
C LEU A 162 7.56 14.43 3.44
N ASP A 163 8.30 13.32 3.55
CA ASP A 163 9.68 13.23 3.09
C ASP A 163 9.76 12.31 1.87
N LEU A 164 10.10 12.90 0.72
CA LEU A 164 10.29 12.25 -0.57
C LEU A 164 11.74 12.38 -1.04
N SER A 165 12.68 12.57 -0.12
CA SER A 165 14.10 12.77 -0.47
C SER A 165 14.74 11.52 -1.09
N GLY A 166 14.16 10.32 -0.88
CA GLY A 166 14.56 9.06 -1.51
C GLY A 166 13.97 8.83 -2.91
N PHE A 167 13.01 9.67 -3.34
CA PHE A 167 12.34 9.47 -4.62
C PHE A 167 13.19 9.91 -5.81
N ASP A 168 13.44 9.00 -6.74
CA ASP A 168 13.93 9.29 -8.07
C ASP A 168 12.76 9.36 -9.05
N THR A 169 12.50 10.53 -9.58
CA THR A 169 11.40 10.76 -10.53
C THR A 169 11.90 10.92 -11.97
N SER A 170 13.15 10.58 -12.24
CA SER A 170 13.76 10.74 -13.57
C SER A 170 13.10 9.86 -14.65
N GLY A 171 12.47 8.74 -14.24
CA GLY A 171 11.71 7.86 -15.12
C GLY A 171 10.25 8.27 -15.32
N VAL A 172 9.73 9.19 -14.48
CA VAL A 172 8.30 9.56 -14.51
C VAL A 172 8.00 10.41 -15.74
N SER A 173 7.09 9.90 -16.59
CA SER A 173 6.68 10.58 -17.81
C SER A 173 5.72 11.74 -17.50
N TYR A 174 5.69 12.72 -18.44
CA TYR A 174 4.73 13.83 -18.40
C TYR A 174 3.29 13.39 -18.12
N GLY A 175 2.67 14.04 -17.15
CA GLY A 175 1.29 13.75 -16.73
C GLY A 175 1.16 12.63 -15.69
N LEU A 176 2.18 11.82 -15.47
CA LEU A 176 2.14 10.71 -14.51
C LEU A 176 2.57 11.10 -13.08
N CYS A 177 2.76 12.41 -12.82
CA CYS A 177 2.89 13.01 -11.47
C CYS A 177 1.75 13.99 -11.17
N ASN A 178 0.74 14.07 -12.04
CA ASN A 178 -0.34 15.05 -11.92
C ASN A 178 -1.10 14.88 -10.59
N LYS A 179 -1.50 16.03 -10.00
CA LYS A 179 -2.37 16.13 -8.84
C LYS A 179 -1.86 15.38 -7.58
N MET A 180 -0.57 15.03 -7.53
CA MET A 180 -0.02 14.20 -6.45
C MET A 180 -0.36 14.71 -5.05
N PHE A 181 -0.43 16.04 -4.85
CA PHE A 181 -0.77 16.69 -3.57
C PHE A 181 -2.10 17.42 -3.59
N CYS A 182 -2.94 17.20 -4.58
CA CYS A 182 -4.26 17.83 -4.67
C CYS A 182 -5.08 17.45 -3.43
N GLY A 183 -5.69 18.44 -2.73
CA GLY A 183 -6.48 18.17 -1.53
C GLY A 183 -5.70 17.88 -0.24
N CYS A 184 -4.37 17.99 -0.24
CA CYS A 184 -3.55 17.86 0.97
C CYS A 184 -3.57 19.18 1.78
N PHE A 185 -4.72 19.56 2.32
CA PHE A 185 -4.93 20.89 2.91
C PHE A 185 -4.09 21.18 4.16
N SER A 186 -3.66 20.16 4.90
CA SER A 186 -2.83 20.30 6.12
C SER A 186 -1.33 20.22 5.85
N LEU A 187 -0.92 19.87 4.61
CA LEU A 187 0.48 19.64 4.27
C LEU A 187 1.24 20.97 4.28
N ASN A 188 2.19 21.10 5.22
CA ASN A 188 2.95 22.32 5.44
C ASN A 188 4.45 22.15 5.19
N THR A 189 4.94 20.91 5.10
CA THR A 189 6.34 20.59 4.87
C THR A 189 6.47 19.42 3.92
N VAL A 190 7.18 19.62 2.80
CA VAL A 190 7.56 18.54 1.89
C VAL A 190 9.07 18.63 1.66
N ASN A 191 9.77 17.53 1.93
CA ASN A 191 11.17 17.39 1.60
C ASN A 191 11.29 16.59 0.29
N LEU A 192 11.92 17.17 -0.72
CA LEU A 192 12.06 16.57 -2.05
C LEU A 192 13.51 16.21 -2.32
N SER A 193 13.76 15.17 -3.12
CA SER A 193 15.09 14.92 -3.65
C SER A 193 15.53 16.09 -4.55
N LYS A 194 16.86 16.31 -4.65
CA LYS A 194 17.42 17.37 -5.50
C LYS A 194 17.05 17.22 -6.99
N ASP A 195 16.67 16.02 -7.39
CA ASP A 195 16.40 15.63 -8.77
C ASP A 195 14.90 15.37 -9.03
N PHE A 196 14.05 15.67 -8.04
CA PHE A 196 12.61 15.33 -8.05
C PHE A 196 11.86 15.83 -9.30
N PHE A 197 12.26 16.96 -9.89
CA PHE A 197 11.60 17.56 -11.06
C PHE A 197 12.51 17.58 -12.32
N LYS A 198 13.51 16.71 -12.40
CA LYS A 198 14.40 16.68 -13.57
C LYS A 198 13.82 15.99 -14.80
N GLY A 199 12.75 15.19 -14.66
CA GLY A 199 11.97 14.70 -15.79
C GLY A 199 11.26 15.85 -16.53
N ASP A 200 10.70 15.60 -17.68
CA ASP A 200 9.91 16.60 -18.43
C ASP A 200 8.58 16.90 -17.70
N MET A 201 8.67 17.76 -16.69
CA MET A 201 7.55 18.21 -15.84
C MET A 201 6.89 19.48 -16.41
N SER A 202 6.97 19.72 -17.71
CA SER A 202 6.52 20.95 -18.36
C SER A 202 5.00 21.19 -18.34
N GLY A 203 4.23 20.32 -17.70
CA GLY A 203 2.81 20.50 -17.45
C GLY A 203 2.50 20.34 -15.97
N SER A 204 2.12 21.44 -15.37
CA SER A 204 1.66 21.62 -13.98
C SER A 204 1.33 20.34 -13.18
N CYS A 205 2.24 19.97 -12.28
CA CYS A 205 1.84 19.19 -11.09
C CYS A 205 1.04 20.04 -10.13
#